data_1e4df13e6185564ec91bf6b22711dfe7
#
_entry.id   1e4df13e6185564ec91bf6b22711dfe7
#
_cell.length_a   1.000
_cell.length_b   1.000
_cell.length_c   1.000
_cell.angle_alpha   90.00
_cell.angle_beta   90.00
_cell.angle_gamma   90.00
#
_symmetry.space_group_name_H-M   'P 1'
#
loop_
_entity.id
_entity.type
_entity.pdbx_description
1 polymer ?
#
loop_
_entity_poly.entity_id
_entity_poly.type
_entity_poly.pdbx_seq_one_letter_code
_entity_poly.pdbx_strand_id
1 'polypeptide(L)'
;PDREAFVTHYREVHVPLVQTLPELHEFAWGFVSDPQPGEPKLIARMTYASREAADRSFASPAGVAAVADVANFATEGVAVLHVTREP
;
A
#
# COMPACT_ATOMS: atom_id res chain seq x y z
N PRO A 1 9.34 7.92 -15.48
CA PRO A 1 8.44 8.69 -14.63
C PRO A 1 9.20 9.49 -13.60
N ASP A 2 8.66 10.62 -13.30
CA ASP A 2 9.24 11.54 -12.35
C ASP A 2 9.06 11.01 -10.92
N ARG A 3 10.17 10.81 -10.23
CA ARG A 3 10.15 10.32 -8.86
C ARG A 3 9.40 11.29 -7.93
N GLU A 4 9.58 12.57 -8.13
CA GLU A 4 8.94 13.57 -7.31
C GLU A 4 7.42 13.54 -7.47
N ALA A 5 6.94 13.40 -8.70
CA ALA A 5 5.50 13.26 -8.97
C ALA A 5 4.95 12.00 -8.34
N PHE A 6 5.70 10.89 -8.41
CA PHE A 6 5.33 9.63 -7.78
C PHE A 6 5.19 9.79 -6.26
N VAL A 7 6.17 10.39 -5.61
CA VAL A 7 6.17 10.57 -4.17
C VAL A 7 5.01 11.46 -3.73
N THR A 8 4.79 12.54 -4.46
CA THR A 8 3.70 13.48 -4.15
C THR A 8 2.35 12.79 -4.26
N HIS A 9 2.11 12.05 -5.34
CA HIS A 9 0.85 11.32 -5.50
C HIS A 9 0.65 10.30 -4.38
N TYR A 10 1.71 9.56 -4.07
CA TYR A 10 1.64 8.54 -3.04
C TYR A 10 1.23 9.14 -1.69
N ARG A 11 1.90 10.20 -1.28
CA ARG A 11 1.64 10.84 0.01
C ARG A 11 0.30 11.57 0.07
N GLU A 12 -0.06 12.27 -0.99
CA GLU A 12 -1.23 13.15 -0.96
C GLU A 12 -2.52 12.46 -1.36
N VAL A 13 -2.44 11.39 -2.16
CA VAL A 13 -3.63 10.70 -2.66
C VAL A 13 -3.71 9.28 -2.11
N HIS A 14 -2.66 8.48 -2.28
CA HIS A 14 -2.74 7.06 -1.93
C HIS A 14 -2.76 6.81 -0.43
N VAL A 15 -1.88 7.45 0.33
CA VAL A 15 -1.83 7.25 1.78
C VAL A 15 -3.16 7.57 2.46
N PRO A 16 -3.81 8.71 2.14
CA PRO A 16 -5.13 8.97 2.72
C PRO A 16 -6.17 7.91 2.37
N LEU A 17 -6.14 7.36 1.15
CA LEU A 17 -7.04 6.27 0.76
C LEU A 17 -6.81 5.03 1.62
N VAL A 18 -5.55 4.65 1.82
CA VAL A 18 -5.20 3.50 2.64
C VAL A 18 -5.66 3.70 4.08
N GLN A 19 -5.54 4.92 4.60
CA GLN A 19 -5.93 5.23 5.98
C GLN A 19 -7.44 5.11 6.21
N THR A 20 -8.24 5.06 5.15
CA THR A 20 -9.69 4.85 5.27
C THR A 20 -10.09 3.37 5.24
N LEU A 21 -9.13 2.46 5.06
CA LEU A 21 -9.42 1.03 5.01
C LEU A 21 -9.96 0.54 6.35
N PRO A 22 -11.12 -0.16 6.34
CA PRO A 22 -11.68 -0.69 7.59
C PRO A 22 -10.81 -1.81 8.14
N GLU A 23 -10.79 -1.95 9.45
CA GLU A 23 -10.10 -3.03 10.17
C GLU A 23 -8.58 -3.01 10.02
N LEU A 24 -8.01 -1.97 9.41
CA LEU A 24 -6.56 -1.82 9.29
C LEU A 24 -5.98 -1.47 10.66
N HIS A 25 -5.08 -2.30 11.17
CA HIS A 25 -4.44 -2.08 12.47
C HIS A 25 -3.21 -1.20 12.34
N GLU A 26 -2.41 -1.44 11.31
CA GLU A 26 -1.17 -0.71 11.15
C GLU A 26 -0.85 -0.56 9.67
N PHE A 27 -0.36 0.60 9.30
CA PHE A 27 0.12 0.87 7.95
C PHE A 27 1.48 1.53 8.05
N ALA A 28 2.48 0.91 7.42
CA ALA A 28 3.82 1.45 7.36
C ALA A 28 4.31 1.35 5.92
N TRP A 29 5.08 2.34 5.49
CA TRP A 29 5.63 2.34 4.15
C TRP A 29 6.97 3.06 4.14
N GLY A 30 7.78 2.76 3.13
CA GLY A 30 9.06 3.39 2.99
C GLY A 30 9.72 3.04 1.68
N PHE A 31 10.83 3.71 1.41
CA PHE A 31 11.60 3.44 0.21
C PHE A 31 12.71 2.45 0.53
N VAL A 32 12.95 1.54 -0.42
CA VAL A 32 14.07 0.62 -0.31
C VAL A 32 15.36 1.39 -0.63
N SER A 33 16.37 1.23 0.22
CA SER A 33 17.68 1.84 -0.01
C SER A 33 18.42 1.05 -1.07
N ASP A 34 18.93 1.73 -2.10
CA ASP A 34 19.72 1.13 -3.17
C ASP A 34 19.08 -0.12 -3.77
N PRO A 35 17.84 -0.02 -4.31
CA PRO A 35 17.18 -1.20 -4.86
C PRO A 35 17.96 -1.73 -6.06
N GLN A 36 18.14 -3.05 -6.10
CA GLN A 36 18.79 -3.71 -7.22
C GLN A 36 17.80 -3.84 -8.39
N PRO A 37 18.29 -4.05 -9.62
CA PRO A 37 17.40 -4.27 -10.75
C PRO A 37 16.40 -5.40 -10.45
N GLY A 38 15.13 -5.13 -10.66
CA GLY A 38 14.07 -6.09 -10.40
C GLY A 38 13.50 -6.05 -8.98
N GLU A 39 14.13 -5.31 -8.07
CA GLU A 39 13.60 -5.15 -6.73
C GLU A 39 12.63 -3.97 -6.66
N PRO A 40 11.64 -4.01 -5.76
CA PRO A 40 10.74 -2.87 -5.59
C PRO A 40 11.48 -1.67 -5.01
N LYS A 41 11.03 -0.48 -5.38
CA LYS A 41 11.58 0.77 -4.86
C LYS A 41 10.86 1.24 -3.61
N LEU A 42 9.62 0.82 -3.43
CA LEU A 42 8.79 1.18 -2.29
C LEU A 42 8.12 -0.08 -1.74
N ILE A 43 8.07 -0.18 -0.43
CA ILE A 43 7.38 -1.27 0.25
C ILE A 43 6.33 -0.66 1.18
N ALA A 44 5.11 -1.18 1.10
CA ALA A 44 4.04 -0.82 2.01
C ALA A 44 3.63 -2.08 2.77
N ARG A 45 3.45 -1.94 4.08
CA ARG A 45 3.02 -3.04 4.94
C ARG A 45 1.72 -2.66 5.62
N MET A 46 0.71 -3.51 5.45
CA MET A 46 -0.58 -3.35 6.09
C MET A 46 -0.82 -4.53 7.03
N THR A 47 -1.11 -4.24 8.29
CA THR A 47 -1.29 -5.26 9.31
C THR A 47 -2.74 -5.36 9.70
N TYR A 48 -3.27 -6.60 9.68
CA TYR A 48 -4.65 -6.90 10.05
C TYR A 48 -4.67 -7.97 11.13
N ALA A 49 -5.78 -8.04 11.87
CA ALA A 49 -5.94 -9.04 12.93
C ALA A 49 -6.04 -10.46 12.36
N SER A 50 -6.59 -10.61 11.15
CA SER A 50 -6.76 -11.92 10.52
C SER A 50 -6.80 -11.77 9.00
N ARG A 51 -6.69 -12.89 8.30
CA ARG A 51 -6.85 -12.93 6.86
C ARG A 51 -8.25 -12.47 6.45
N GLU A 52 -9.25 -12.90 7.21
CA GLU A 52 -10.64 -12.54 6.93
C GLU A 52 -10.86 -11.04 7.07
N ALA A 53 -10.22 -10.41 8.06
CA ALA A 53 -10.30 -8.96 8.22
C ALA A 53 -9.69 -8.25 7.01
N ALA A 54 -8.56 -8.73 6.52
CA ALA A 54 -7.93 -8.17 5.34
C ALA A 54 -8.83 -8.31 4.10
N ASP A 55 -9.44 -9.48 3.93
CA ASP A 55 -10.33 -9.74 2.80
C ASP A 55 -11.53 -8.79 2.82
N ARG A 56 -12.13 -8.57 3.99
CA ARG A 56 -13.25 -7.63 4.13
C ARG A 56 -12.81 -6.20 3.80
N SER A 57 -11.63 -5.83 4.27
CA SER A 57 -11.10 -4.49 4.04
C SER A 57 -10.93 -4.21 2.55
N PHE A 58 -10.34 -5.14 1.81
CA PHE A 58 -10.12 -4.96 0.39
C PHE A 58 -11.38 -5.09 -0.45
N ALA A 59 -12.41 -5.75 0.07
CA ALA A 59 -13.71 -5.82 -0.60
C ALA A 59 -14.55 -4.56 -0.35
N SER A 60 -14.18 -3.74 0.61
CA SER A 60 -14.91 -2.50 0.92
C SER A 60 -14.74 -1.45 -0.18
N PRO A 61 -15.61 -0.44 -0.24
CA PRO A 61 -15.43 0.67 -1.19
C PRO A 61 -14.06 1.34 -1.05
N ALA A 62 -13.57 1.51 0.19
CA ALA A 62 -12.25 2.08 0.42
C ALA A 62 -11.15 1.18 -0.16
N GLY A 63 -11.29 -0.14 0.00
CA GLY A 63 -10.32 -1.10 -0.55
C GLY A 63 -10.30 -1.06 -2.07
N VAL A 64 -11.46 -1.02 -2.69
CA VAL A 64 -11.56 -0.94 -4.15
C VAL A 64 -10.90 0.34 -4.66
N ALA A 65 -11.14 1.47 -3.99
CA ALA A 65 -10.55 2.75 -4.37
C ALA A 65 -9.03 2.74 -4.22
N ALA A 66 -8.52 2.17 -3.13
CA ALA A 66 -7.08 2.10 -2.88
C ALA A 66 -6.37 1.24 -3.93
N VAL A 67 -6.96 0.09 -4.28
CA VAL A 67 -6.40 -0.79 -5.30
C VAL A 67 -6.42 -0.11 -6.67
N ALA A 68 -7.52 0.56 -7.00
CA ALA A 68 -7.64 1.27 -8.27
C ALA A 68 -6.59 2.38 -8.39
N ASP A 69 -6.26 3.06 -7.29
CA ASP A 69 -5.27 4.13 -7.31
C ASP A 69 -3.86 3.62 -7.59
N VAL A 70 -3.56 2.37 -7.26
CA VAL A 70 -2.24 1.80 -7.55
C VAL A 70 -1.90 1.93 -9.03
N ALA A 71 -2.88 1.75 -9.91
CA ALA A 71 -2.65 1.85 -11.34
C ALA A 71 -2.24 3.26 -11.79
N ASN A 72 -2.52 4.28 -10.96
CA ASN A 72 -2.20 5.67 -11.29
C ASN A 72 -0.74 6.02 -11.04
N PHE A 73 -0.04 5.28 -10.20
CA PHE A 73 1.34 5.63 -9.85
C PHE A 73 2.30 4.44 -9.91
N ALA A 74 1.85 3.23 -9.72
CA ALA A 74 2.71 2.08 -9.60
C ALA A 74 2.66 1.21 -10.85
N THR A 75 3.48 1.55 -11.83
CA THR A 75 3.62 0.69 -13.01
C THR A 75 4.57 -0.45 -12.68
N GLU A 76 5.53 -0.19 -11.80
CA GLU A 76 6.48 -1.19 -11.32
C GLU A 76 7.19 -0.61 -10.10
N GLY A 77 7.91 -1.45 -9.37
CA GLY A 77 8.74 -0.99 -8.27
C GLY A 77 8.00 -0.79 -6.96
N VAL A 78 6.78 -1.34 -6.82
CA VAL A 78 6.02 -1.29 -5.57
C VAL A 78 5.72 -2.70 -5.10
N ALA A 79 5.99 -2.96 -3.83
CA ALA A 79 5.61 -4.21 -3.18
C ALA A 79 4.64 -3.90 -2.05
N VAL A 80 3.56 -4.65 -1.97
CA VAL A 80 2.55 -4.50 -0.92
C VAL A 80 2.51 -5.81 -0.12
N LEU A 81 2.72 -5.69 1.19
CA LEU A 81 2.73 -6.84 2.09
C LEU A 81 1.51 -6.78 3.01
N HIS A 82 0.73 -7.85 3.00
CA HIS A 82 -0.39 -8.01 3.93
C HIS A 82 0.08 -8.90 5.06
N VAL A 83 0.12 -8.37 6.27
CA VAL A 83 0.65 -9.07 7.42
C VAL A 83 -0.47 -9.36 8.40
N THR A 84 -0.58 -10.62 8.83
CA THR A 84 -1.50 -11.01 9.88
C THR A 84 -0.73 -10.96 11.19
N ARG A 85 -1.31 -10.27 12.17
CA ARG A 85 -0.66 -10.13 13.48
C ARG A 85 -0.66 -11.47 14.19
N GLU A 86 0.50 -11.87 14.67
CA GLU A 86 0.62 -13.07 15.49
C GLU A 86 0.30 -12.72 16.95
N PRO A 87 -0.36 -13.63 17.67
CA PRO A 87 -0.68 -13.40 19.09
C PRO A 87 0.56 -13.36 19.98
#